data_8fc1f29633955f0c39f3d982171a6b3a
#
_entry.id   8fc1f29633955f0c39f3d982171a6b3a
#
_cell.length_a   1.000
_cell.length_b   1.000
_cell.length_c   1.000
_cell.angle_alpha   90.00
_cell.angle_beta   90.00
_cell.angle_gamma   90.00
#
_symmetry.space_group_name_H-M   'P 1'
#
loop_
_entity.id
_entity.type
_entity.pdbx_description
1 polymer ?
#
loop_
_entity_poly.entity_id
_entity_poly.type
_entity_poly.pdbx_seq_one_letter_code
_entity_poly.pdbx_strand_id
1 'polypeptide(L)'
;MNLEVKMSNTLKFLSADMVERANSGHPGAPMGLSDVLTMLSKHIIHNPKQSKWINRDRLIFSGGHCSALLYSFLHLCGYEVNLDDLKKFRSLDSITPGHPEYGLTHGVEMTTGPLGQGVANAVGFAMASKYAKILLGENLINHKVYCICGDGDLQEGISYEACSLAGLHKLNNLIIIYDSNDITIEGNTKIAFDEDIKKRFESCGFDTLQIDGHNFIDIENALNKAKKSSKPFLIIAKTKIAKGALDLEGSHKSHGAPLGKETLQKAKEKAGFNRDFCIPQDVKLAFESCIETGDMHYKIWLDKLEKSGKKALLDELLNPNFDSIKYPTFSKDTSTRVSNGEILNAISNSLKGFIGGSADLAPSNNTNIKNSGDFPSGVNLHFGIREHAMGAITNAFSAYGIFIPFCATFFAFSDASFFGFI
;
A
#
# COMPACT_ATOMS: atom_id res chain seq x y z
N MET A 1 -17.44 -26.23 -9.03
CA MET A 1 -17.03 -25.03 -8.27
C MET A 1 -16.78 -23.92 -9.28
N ASN A 2 -17.35 -22.74 -9.07
CA ASN A 2 -17.09 -21.54 -9.89
C ASN A 2 -15.60 -21.16 -9.85
N LEU A 3 -15.07 -20.53 -10.90
CA LEU A 3 -13.65 -20.17 -11.01
C LEU A 3 -13.21 -19.20 -9.92
N GLU A 4 -14.01 -18.16 -9.62
CA GLU A 4 -13.71 -17.20 -8.55
C GLU A 4 -13.60 -17.90 -7.18
N VAL A 5 -14.47 -18.85 -6.87
CA VAL A 5 -14.39 -19.63 -5.63
C VAL A 5 -13.12 -20.48 -5.59
N LYS A 6 -12.68 -21.03 -6.72
CA LYS A 6 -11.40 -21.77 -6.78
C LYS A 6 -10.20 -20.85 -6.59
N MET A 7 -10.20 -19.66 -7.23
CA MET A 7 -9.14 -18.65 -7.08
C MET A 7 -9.03 -18.23 -5.61
N SER A 8 -10.17 -17.88 -4.98
CA SER A 8 -10.20 -17.53 -3.56
C SER A 8 -9.69 -18.65 -2.65
N ASN A 9 -10.16 -19.87 -2.85
CA ASN A 9 -9.69 -21.02 -2.08
C ASN A 9 -8.20 -21.30 -2.32
N THR A 10 -7.67 -21.04 -3.51
CA THR A 10 -6.23 -21.19 -3.77
C THR A 10 -5.43 -20.19 -2.96
N LEU A 11 -5.78 -18.88 -2.99
CA LEU A 11 -5.14 -17.85 -2.16
C LEU A 11 -5.24 -18.18 -0.66
N LYS A 12 -6.43 -18.58 -0.23
CA LYS A 12 -6.74 -18.96 1.15
C LYS A 12 -5.83 -20.10 1.65
N PHE A 13 -5.78 -21.20 0.91
CA PHE A 13 -5.03 -22.37 1.35
C PHE A 13 -3.52 -22.24 1.15
N LEU A 14 -3.03 -21.53 0.12
CA LEU A 14 -1.62 -21.19 0.04
C LEU A 14 -1.16 -20.40 1.28
N SER A 15 -1.95 -19.41 1.69
CA SER A 15 -1.64 -18.61 2.88
C SER A 15 -1.67 -19.43 4.17
N ALA A 16 -2.67 -20.32 4.32
CA ALA A 16 -2.78 -21.18 5.49
C ALA A 16 -1.66 -22.25 5.51
N ASP A 17 -1.29 -22.81 4.35
CA ASP A 17 -0.18 -23.78 4.23
C ASP A 17 1.16 -23.17 4.61
N MET A 18 1.42 -21.90 4.21
CA MET A 18 2.60 -21.16 4.61
C MET A 18 2.70 -21.05 6.13
N VAL A 19 1.61 -20.62 6.77
CA VAL A 19 1.53 -20.45 8.23
C VAL A 19 1.66 -21.77 8.97
N GLU A 20 0.95 -22.80 8.52
CA GLU A 20 1.00 -24.13 9.13
C GLU A 20 2.40 -24.76 9.02
N ARG A 21 3.04 -24.65 7.84
CA ARG A 21 4.40 -25.15 7.61
C ARG A 21 5.44 -24.43 8.46
N ALA A 22 5.33 -23.10 8.58
CA ALA A 22 6.22 -22.30 9.42
C ALA A 22 5.96 -22.48 10.92
N ASN A 23 4.84 -23.10 11.28
CA ASN A 23 4.32 -23.19 12.65
C ASN A 23 4.25 -21.80 13.33
N SER A 24 4.06 -20.75 12.54
CA SER A 24 4.04 -19.34 12.97
C SER A 24 3.41 -18.48 11.90
N GLY A 25 2.61 -17.51 12.30
CA GLY A 25 2.01 -16.52 11.40
C GLY A 25 0.52 -16.31 11.65
N HIS A 26 -0.11 -15.58 10.74
CA HIS A 26 -1.48 -15.10 10.87
C HIS A 26 -2.33 -15.66 9.72
N PRO A 27 -3.10 -16.74 9.91
CA PRO A 27 -3.93 -17.31 8.86
C PRO A 27 -5.30 -16.64 8.73
N GLY A 28 -5.77 -15.98 9.81
CA GLY A 28 -7.16 -15.55 9.95
C GLY A 28 -7.59 -14.50 8.92
N ALA A 29 -6.95 -13.33 8.92
CA ALA A 29 -7.24 -12.27 7.97
C ALA A 29 -6.90 -12.67 6.52
N PRO A 30 -5.78 -13.36 6.20
CA PRO A 30 -5.55 -13.96 4.90
C PRO A 30 -6.70 -14.79 4.35
N MET A 31 -7.27 -15.67 5.17
CA MET A 31 -8.40 -16.50 4.77
C MET A 31 -9.70 -15.70 4.60
N GLY A 32 -9.91 -14.67 5.44
CA GLY A 32 -11.07 -13.77 5.37
C GLY A 32 -11.05 -12.89 4.12
N LEU A 33 -9.89 -12.38 3.73
CA LEU A 33 -9.71 -11.44 2.62
C LEU A 33 -9.53 -12.10 1.24
N SER A 34 -9.43 -13.42 1.16
CA SER A 34 -9.15 -14.12 -0.09
C SER A 34 -10.19 -13.85 -1.19
N ASP A 35 -11.47 -13.68 -0.84
CA ASP A 35 -12.54 -13.34 -1.80
C ASP A 35 -12.33 -11.92 -2.37
N VAL A 36 -12.03 -10.96 -1.50
CA VAL A 36 -11.73 -9.57 -1.88
C VAL A 36 -10.52 -9.51 -2.82
N LEU A 37 -9.43 -10.20 -2.45
CA LEU A 37 -8.20 -10.17 -3.25
C LEU A 37 -8.36 -10.90 -4.58
N THR A 38 -9.20 -11.94 -4.65
CA THR A 38 -9.58 -12.60 -5.90
C THR A 38 -10.24 -11.62 -6.86
N MET A 39 -11.18 -10.81 -6.39
CA MET A 39 -11.83 -9.81 -7.25
C MET A 39 -10.87 -8.69 -7.60
N LEU A 40 -10.06 -8.22 -6.63
CA LEU A 40 -9.07 -7.18 -6.88
C LEU A 40 -8.06 -7.60 -7.95
N SER A 41 -7.69 -8.89 -8.06
CA SER A 41 -6.76 -9.39 -9.08
C SER A 41 -7.23 -9.10 -10.51
N LYS A 42 -8.53 -9.01 -10.74
CA LYS A 42 -9.14 -8.68 -12.04
C LYS A 42 -9.16 -7.17 -12.33
N HIS A 43 -8.91 -6.35 -11.32
CA HIS A 43 -9.02 -4.88 -11.40
C HIS A 43 -7.68 -4.17 -11.37
N ILE A 44 -6.68 -4.75 -10.72
CA ILE A 44 -5.36 -4.17 -10.55
C ILE A 44 -4.56 -4.29 -11.84
N ILE A 45 -3.96 -3.18 -12.26
CA ILE A 45 -3.13 -3.11 -13.47
C ILE A 45 -1.67 -3.05 -13.05
N HIS A 46 -0.98 -4.17 -13.19
CA HIS A 46 0.43 -4.29 -12.87
C HIS A 46 1.13 -5.20 -13.88
N ASN A 47 2.46 -5.08 -13.98
CA ASN A 47 3.26 -5.96 -14.83
C ASN A 47 4.43 -6.52 -14.02
N PRO A 48 4.41 -7.79 -13.62
CA PRO A 48 5.46 -8.39 -12.79
C PRO A 48 6.84 -8.39 -13.48
N LYS A 49 6.89 -8.46 -14.83
CA LYS A 49 8.13 -8.34 -15.61
C LYS A 49 8.68 -6.91 -15.67
N GLN A 50 7.84 -5.93 -15.37
CA GLN A 50 8.14 -4.49 -15.35
C GLN A 50 7.71 -3.88 -14.02
N SER A 51 8.16 -4.49 -12.92
CA SER A 51 7.76 -4.13 -11.56
C SER A 51 8.11 -2.69 -11.16
N LYS A 52 9.00 -2.04 -11.91
CA LYS A 52 9.36 -0.62 -11.76
C LYS A 52 8.56 0.32 -12.67
N TRP A 53 7.61 -0.19 -13.44
CA TRP A 53 6.75 0.66 -14.28
C TRP A 53 6.02 1.71 -13.43
N ILE A 54 6.28 2.97 -13.74
CA ILE A 54 5.83 4.09 -12.89
C ILE A 54 4.30 4.20 -12.81
N ASN A 55 3.57 3.86 -13.87
CA ASN A 55 2.11 3.93 -13.94
C ASN A 55 1.40 2.61 -13.60
N ARG A 56 2.08 1.66 -12.93
CA ARG A 56 1.41 0.47 -12.39
C ARG A 56 0.54 0.86 -11.20
N ASP A 57 -0.57 0.17 -10.99
CA ASP A 57 -1.32 0.27 -9.74
C ASP A 57 -0.44 -0.19 -8.57
N ARG A 58 -0.65 0.41 -7.40
CA ARG A 58 0.07 0.09 -6.17
C ARG A 58 -0.84 -0.70 -5.23
N LEU A 59 -0.31 -1.76 -4.64
CA LEU A 59 -1.02 -2.57 -3.65
C LEU A 59 -0.24 -2.60 -2.35
N ILE A 60 -0.80 -2.00 -1.30
CA ILE A 60 -0.21 -1.92 0.03
C ILE A 60 -1.07 -2.73 1.02
N PHE A 61 -0.44 -3.62 1.75
CA PHE A 61 -1.04 -4.30 2.90
C PHE A 61 -0.61 -3.57 4.16
N SER A 62 -1.49 -2.73 4.72
CA SER A 62 -1.22 -2.00 5.96
C SER A 62 -1.14 -2.96 7.14
N GLY A 63 -2.07 -3.90 7.22
CA GLY A 63 -1.98 -5.03 8.12
C GLY A 63 -0.88 -5.99 7.65
N GLY A 64 0.39 -5.70 7.94
CA GLY A 64 1.54 -6.49 7.50
C GLY A 64 1.52 -7.95 7.95
N HIS A 65 0.77 -8.27 8.99
CA HIS A 65 0.51 -9.64 9.42
C HIS A 65 -0.24 -10.48 8.35
N CYS A 66 -0.91 -9.85 7.38
CA CYS A 66 -1.51 -10.53 6.21
C CYS A 66 -0.49 -10.91 5.13
N SER A 67 0.81 -10.87 5.41
CA SER A 67 1.91 -11.12 4.45
C SER A 67 1.76 -12.43 3.66
N ALA A 68 1.27 -13.51 4.29
CA ALA A 68 1.06 -14.79 3.62
C ALA A 68 0.07 -14.68 2.44
N LEU A 69 -0.96 -13.84 2.56
CA LEU A 69 -1.89 -13.58 1.47
C LEU A 69 -1.25 -12.73 0.36
N LEU A 70 -0.48 -11.72 0.74
CA LEU A 70 0.27 -10.90 -0.23
C LEU A 70 1.26 -11.75 -1.03
N TYR A 71 2.06 -12.60 -0.37
CA TYR A 71 3.02 -13.46 -1.07
C TYR A 71 2.35 -14.50 -1.96
N SER A 72 1.23 -15.08 -1.51
CA SER A 72 0.42 -15.98 -2.35
C SER A 72 -0.10 -15.27 -3.59
N PHE A 73 -0.55 -14.03 -3.44
CA PHE A 73 -1.00 -13.18 -4.55
C PHE A 73 0.14 -12.85 -5.51
N LEU A 74 1.29 -12.40 -5.00
CA LEU A 74 2.46 -12.07 -5.82
C LEU A 74 2.95 -13.30 -6.62
N HIS A 75 2.97 -14.47 -5.98
CA HIS A 75 3.31 -15.74 -6.65
C HIS A 75 2.36 -16.02 -7.82
N LEU A 76 1.05 -15.99 -7.58
CA LEU A 76 0.05 -16.27 -8.61
C LEU A 76 0.06 -15.21 -9.73
N CYS A 77 0.35 -13.96 -9.41
CA CYS A 77 0.48 -12.87 -10.37
C CYS A 77 1.82 -12.88 -11.13
N GLY A 78 2.70 -13.85 -10.92
CA GLY A 78 3.92 -14.04 -11.70
C GLY A 78 5.09 -13.14 -11.33
N TYR A 79 5.09 -12.57 -10.12
CA TYR A 79 6.28 -11.94 -9.56
C TYR A 79 7.35 -12.98 -9.23
N GLU A 80 8.60 -12.55 -9.04
CA GLU A 80 9.73 -13.42 -8.71
C GLU A 80 9.64 -13.95 -7.25
N VAL A 81 8.51 -14.57 -6.94
CA VAL A 81 8.19 -15.27 -5.70
C VAL A 81 7.72 -16.65 -6.11
N ASN A 82 8.58 -17.66 -6.05
CA ASN A 82 8.22 -19.01 -6.49
C ASN A 82 7.58 -19.83 -5.35
N LEU A 83 7.07 -21.02 -5.68
CA LEU A 83 6.38 -21.86 -4.71
C LEU A 83 7.28 -22.32 -3.56
N ASP A 84 8.58 -22.48 -3.81
CA ASP A 84 9.54 -22.86 -2.76
C ASP A 84 9.85 -21.70 -1.82
N ASP A 85 9.74 -20.45 -2.30
CA ASP A 85 9.80 -19.27 -1.43
C ASP A 85 8.59 -19.21 -0.49
N LEU A 86 7.39 -19.53 -0.99
CA LEU A 86 6.20 -19.66 -0.13
C LEU A 86 6.40 -20.71 0.96
N LYS A 87 7.00 -21.87 0.62
CA LYS A 87 7.29 -22.94 1.57
C LYS A 87 8.35 -22.55 2.62
N LYS A 88 9.16 -21.52 2.36
CA LYS A 88 10.16 -20.97 3.27
C LYS A 88 9.67 -19.75 4.07
N PHE A 89 8.37 -19.51 4.08
CA PHE A 89 7.77 -18.41 4.84
C PHE A 89 8.30 -18.35 6.28
N ARG A 90 8.75 -17.17 6.72
CA ARG A 90 9.36 -16.92 8.04
C ARG A 90 10.64 -17.71 8.34
N SER A 91 11.24 -18.35 7.36
CA SER A 91 12.55 -18.96 7.57
C SER A 91 13.66 -17.91 7.49
N LEU A 92 14.80 -18.20 8.13
CA LEU A 92 15.98 -17.35 8.02
C LEU A 92 16.40 -17.22 6.53
N ASP A 93 16.81 -16.03 6.12
CA ASP A 93 17.23 -15.69 4.75
C ASP A 93 16.15 -15.93 3.67
N SER A 94 14.88 -16.07 4.07
CA SER A 94 13.78 -16.17 3.12
C SER A 94 13.36 -14.81 2.56
N ILE A 95 12.99 -14.75 1.28
CA ILE A 95 12.38 -13.57 0.65
C ILE A 95 10.90 -13.40 1.03
N THR A 96 10.35 -14.29 1.87
CA THR A 96 8.98 -14.22 2.39
C THR A 96 8.98 -14.10 3.92
N PRO A 97 9.46 -12.95 4.46
CA PRO A 97 9.51 -12.72 5.90
C PRO A 97 8.12 -12.65 6.52
N GLY A 98 8.05 -12.58 7.84
CA GLY A 98 6.78 -12.58 8.60
C GLY A 98 5.88 -11.37 8.30
N HIS A 99 6.46 -10.26 7.90
CA HIS A 99 5.82 -9.03 7.47
C HIS A 99 6.47 -8.55 6.18
N PRO A 100 5.75 -7.81 5.29
CA PRO A 100 6.32 -7.37 4.02
C PRO A 100 7.49 -6.40 4.22
N GLU A 101 8.57 -6.62 3.47
CA GLU A 101 9.76 -5.76 3.48
C GLU A 101 10.03 -5.23 2.07
N TYR A 102 10.06 -3.90 1.93
CA TYR A 102 10.39 -3.22 0.68
C TYR A 102 11.84 -3.52 0.26
N GLY A 103 12.01 -3.89 -1.00
CA GLY A 103 13.32 -4.22 -1.55
C GLY A 103 13.77 -5.68 -1.32
N LEU A 104 13.12 -6.43 -0.42
CA LEU A 104 13.42 -7.85 -0.18
C LEU A 104 12.53 -8.75 -1.06
N THR A 105 11.22 -8.58 -1.00
CA THR A 105 10.27 -9.40 -1.78
C THR A 105 9.89 -8.65 -3.06
N HIS A 106 10.10 -9.27 -4.21
CA HIS A 106 9.72 -8.67 -5.49
C HIS A 106 8.22 -8.41 -5.56
N GLY A 107 7.85 -7.15 -5.84
CA GLY A 107 6.44 -6.71 -5.91
C GLY A 107 5.88 -6.14 -4.61
N VAL A 108 6.61 -6.18 -3.50
CA VAL A 108 6.25 -5.45 -2.27
C VAL A 108 6.52 -3.97 -2.46
N GLU A 109 5.49 -3.15 -2.29
CA GLU A 109 5.55 -1.70 -2.51
C GLU A 109 6.06 -0.94 -1.28
N MET A 110 5.90 -1.48 -0.06
CA MET A 110 6.27 -0.82 1.19
C MET A 110 6.47 -1.83 2.32
N THR A 111 7.43 -1.56 3.19
CA THR A 111 7.59 -2.26 4.46
C THR A 111 6.41 -1.93 5.37
N THR A 112 5.75 -2.95 5.90
CA THR A 112 4.66 -2.81 6.86
C THR A 112 4.78 -3.86 7.97
N GLY A 113 4.10 -3.61 9.09
CA GLY A 113 4.17 -4.44 10.31
C GLY A 113 3.60 -3.64 11.46
N PRO A 114 4.19 -2.48 11.81
CA PRO A 114 3.51 -1.54 12.71
C PRO A 114 2.20 -1.08 12.06
N LEU A 115 1.09 -1.25 12.78
CA LEU A 115 -0.26 -0.98 12.27
C LEU A 115 -0.43 0.51 11.89
N GLY A 116 -1.26 0.78 10.89
CA GLY A 116 -1.54 2.14 10.40
C GLY A 116 -0.49 2.73 9.46
N GLN A 117 0.76 2.25 9.50
CA GLN A 117 1.84 2.76 8.64
C GLN A 117 1.50 2.61 7.15
N GLY A 118 0.98 1.46 6.76
CA GLY A 118 0.61 1.20 5.36
C GLY A 118 -0.51 2.11 4.87
N VAL A 119 -1.48 2.49 5.72
CA VAL A 119 -2.52 3.48 5.37
C VAL A 119 -1.87 4.81 5.04
N ALA A 120 -0.96 5.30 5.88
CA ALA A 120 -0.27 6.56 5.66
C ALA A 120 0.66 6.51 4.43
N ASN A 121 1.37 5.40 4.23
CA ASN A 121 2.16 5.19 3.02
C ASN A 121 1.29 5.19 1.75
N ALA A 122 0.10 4.56 1.77
CA ALA A 122 -0.82 4.57 0.64
C ALA A 122 -1.30 6.00 0.31
N VAL A 123 -1.56 6.83 1.32
CA VAL A 123 -1.83 8.26 1.12
C VAL A 123 -0.64 8.95 0.46
N GLY A 124 0.58 8.67 0.91
CA GLY A 124 1.81 9.21 0.32
C GLY A 124 1.99 8.80 -1.15
N PHE A 125 1.78 7.52 -1.49
CA PHE A 125 1.79 7.06 -2.89
C PHE A 125 0.72 7.78 -3.75
N ALA A 126 -0.48 7.98 -3.21
CA ALA A 126 -1.54 8.70 -3.91
C ALA A 126 -1.21 10.19 -4.11
N MET A 127 -0.58 10.84 -3.14
CA MET A 127 -0.06 12.21 -3.26
C MET A 127 1.07 12.27 -4.30
N ALA A 128 2.03 11.35 -4.24
CA ALA A 128 3.13 11.26 -5.20
C ALA A 128 2.61 11.08 -6.64
N SER A 129 1.63 10.18 -6.84
CA SER A 129 0.95 10.01 -8.11
C SER A 129 0.27 11.30 -8.60
N LYS A 130 -0.40 12.01 -7.70
CA LYS A 130 -1.05 13.29 -8.05
C LYS A 130 -0.05 14.34 -8.53
N TYR A 131 1.10 14.44 -7.90
CA TYR A 131 2.16 15.33 -8.33
C TYR A 131 2.84 14.87 -9.64
N ALA A 132 3.12 13.56 -9.75
CA ALA A 132 3.64 12.97 -10.99
C ALA A 132 2.72 13.22 -12.20
N LYS A 133 1.40 13.17 -11.99
CA LYS A 133 0.40 13.52 -13.02
C LYS A 133 0.52 14.98 -13.49
N ILE A 134 0.84 15.90 -12.59
CA ILE A 134 1.07 17.32 -12.96
C ILE A 134 2.34 17.46 -13.80
N LEU A 135 3.42 16.78 -13.44
CA LEU A 135 4.69 16.84 -14.16
C LEU A 135 4.64 16.15 -15.53
N LEU A 136 4.09 14.95 -15.58
CA LEU A 136 4.15 14.05 -16.73
C LEU A 136 2.86 14.04 -17.58
N GLY A 137 1.74 14.43 -16.99
CA GLY A 137 0.42 14.44 -17.63
C GLY A 137 -0.44 13.22 -17.30
N GLU A 138 -1.76 13.39 -17.40
CA GLU A 138 -2.76 12.35 -17.07
C GLU A 138 -2.69 11.12 -17.98
N ASN A 139 -2.26 11.30 -19.22
CA ASN A 139 -2.11 10.19 -20.17
C ASN A 139 -1.01 9.21 -19.75
N LEU A 140 -0.02 9.67 -18.97
CA LEU A 140 1.10 8.88 -18.49
C LEU A 140 0.95 8.43 -17.04
N ILE A 141 0.25 9.20 -16.21
CA ILE A 141 0.07 8.90 -14.78
C ILE A 141 -1.42 8.93 -14.43
N ASN A 142 -2.01 7.75 -14.28
CA ASN A 142 -3.42 7.60 -13.95
C ASN A 142 -3.73 6.35 -13.10
N HIS A 143 -2.71 5.73 -12.54
CA HIS A 143 -2.83 4.52 -11.74
C HIS A 143 -3.58 4.76 -10.43
N LYS A 144 -4.11 3.68 -9.87
CA LYS A 144 -4.74 3.63 -8.55
C LYS A 144 -3.77 3.15 -7.49
N VAL A 145 -4.05 3.52 -6.25
CA VAL A 145 -3.38 3.02 -5.05
C VAL A 145 -4.42 2.29 -4.23
N TYR A 146 -4.24 0.98 -4.05
CA TYR A 146 -5.07 0.12 -3.22
C TYR A 146 -4.37 -0.13 -1.90
N CYS A 147 -5.07 0.08 -0.79
CA CYS A 147 -4.58 -0.21 0.55
C CYS A 147 -5.54 -1.18 1.24
N ILE A 148 -5.03 -2.32 1.70
CA ILE A 148 -5.80 -3.25 2.54
C ILE A 148 -5.41 -3.00 3.98
N CYS A 149 -6.38 -2.73 4.84
CA CYS A 149 -6.19 -2.48 6.27
C CYS A 149 -7.22 -3.23 7.11
N GLY A 150 -6.92 -3.46 8.37
CA GLY A 150 -7.81 -4.08 9.34
C GLY A 150 -8.24 -3.13 10.45
N ASP A 151 -8.98 -3.65 11.42
CA ASP A 151 -9.48 -2.90 12.59
C ASP A 151 -8.34 -2.20 13.36
N GLY A 152 -7.22 -2.90 13.58
CA GLY A 152 -6.07 -2.33 14.30
C GLY A 152 -5.41 -1.17 13.56
N ASP A 153 -5.29 -1.24 12.24
CA ASP A 153 -4.76 -0.12 11.43
C ASP A 153 -5.57 1.15 11.62
N LEU A 154 -6.91 1.02 11.75
CA LEU A 154 -7.81 2.16 11.90
C LEU A 154 -7.95 2.66 13.33
N GLN A 155 -7.42 1.95 14.32
CA GLN A 155 -7.26 2.45 15.69
C GLN A 155 -6.05 3.36 15.84
N GLU A 156 -5.01 3.16 15.01
CA GLU A 156 -3.79 3.94 15.07
C GLU A 156 -4.00 5.41 14.68
N GLY A 157 -3.42 6.33 15.46
CA GLY A 157 -3.53 7.77 15.23
C GLY A 157 -3.01 8.22 13.88
N ILE A 158 -1.95 7.59 13.38
CA ILE A 158 -1.36 7.89 12.06
C ILE A 158 -2.36 7.73 10.91
N SER A 159 -3.32 6.80 11.01
CA SER A 159 -4.38 6.62 10.02
C SER A 159 -5.30 7.83 9.95
N TYR A 160 -5.59 8.47 11.09
CA TYR A 160 -6.36 9.72 11.14
C TYR A 160 -5.61 10.87 10.48
N GLU A 161 -4.34 11.04 10.85
CA GLU A 161 -3.48 12.09 10.29
C GLU A 161 -3.45 12.00 8.77
N ALA A 162 -3.17 10.80 8.24
CA ALA A 162 -3.04 10.57 6.82
C ALA A 162 -4.37 10.70 6.06
N CYS A 163 -5.46 10.11 6.57
CA CYS A 163 -6.77 10.17 5.90
C CYS A 163 -7.35 11.58 5.86
N SER A 164 -7.09 12.40 6.88
CA SER A 164 -7.46 13.82 6.84
C SER A 164 -6.75 14.57 5.70
N LEU A 165 -5.46 14.30 5.45
CA LEU A 165 -4.73 14.86 4.32
C LEU A 165 -5.25 14.32 2.97
N ALA A 166 -5.59 13.03 2.91
CA ALA A 166 -6.13 12.42 1.69
C ALA A 166 -7.44 13.10 1.24
N GLY A 167 -8.33 13.40 2.19
CA GLY A 167 -9.57 14.13 1.90
C GLY A 167 -9.33 15.57 1.51
N LEU A 168 -8.44 16.29 2.24
CA LEU A 168 -8.03 17.66 1.91
C LEU A 168 -7.58 17.77 0.45
N HIS A 169 -6.72 16.85 0.03
CA HIS A 169 -6.17 16.83 -1.33
C HIS A 169 -7.06 16.11 -2.35
N LYS A 170 -8.24 15.62 -1.96
CA LYS A 170 -9.18 14.90 -2.84
C LYS A 170 -8.48 13.83 -3.67
N LEU A 171 -7.77 12.89 -2.99
CA LEU A 171 -6.98 11.86 -3.65
C LEU A 171 -7.86 10.77 -4.24
N ASN A 172 -8.50 11.03 -5.37
CA ASN A 172 -9.43 10.13 -6.05
C ASN A 172 -8.77 8.88 -6.69
N ASN A 173 -7.47 8.79 -6.59
CA ASN A 173 -6.68 7.62 -6.95
C ASN A 173 -6.42 6.68 -5.78
N LEU A 174 -6.83 7.03 -4.55
CA LEU A 174 -6.71 6.22 -3.34
C LEU A 174 -7.99 5.43 -3.08
N ILE A 175 -7.86 4.10 -2.97
CA ILE A 175 -8.92 3.18 -2.59
C ILE A 175 -8.45 2.36 -1.40
N ILE A 176 -9.06 2.58 -0.25
CA ILE A 176 -8.80 1.81 0.97
C ILE A 176 -9.87 0.72 1.08
N ILE A 177 -9.44 -0.51 1.30
CA ILE A 177 -10.29 -1.67 1.53
C ILE A 177 -10.10 -2.09 2.99
N TYR A 178 -11.10 -1.85 3.80
CA TYR A 178 -11.10 -2.14 5.22
C TYR A 178 -11.72 -3.52 5.48
N ASP A 179 -10.91 -4.45 5.98
CA ASP A 179 -11.31 -5.75 6.50
C ASP A 179 -12.02 -5.58 7.84
N SER A 180 -13.33 -5.43 7.79
CA SER A 180 -14.18 -5.23 8.97
C SER A 180 -14.70 -6.59 9.46
N ASN A 181 -13.86 -7.31 10.18
CA ASN A 181 -14.16 -8.66 10.69
C ASN A 181 -14.50 -8.69 12.19
N ASP A 182 -14.47 -7.53 12.85
CA ASP A 182 -14.80 -7.32 14.25
C ASP A 182 -13.89 -8.07 15.26
N ILE A 183 -12.68 -8.52 14.84
CA ILE A 183 -11.76 -9.34 15.65
C ILE A 183 -10.34 -8.76 15.65
N THR A 184 -9.77 -8.66 16.86
CA THR A 184 -8.34 -8.41 17.10
C THR A 184 -7.71 -9.59 17.85
N ILE A 185 -6.44 -9.47 18.25
CA ILE A 185 -5.73 -10.51 19.02
C ILE A 185 -6.44 -10.78 20.37
N GLU A 186 -6.93 -9.73 21.02
CA GLU A 186 -7.58 -9.86 22.35
C GLU A 186 -9.04 -10.35 22.26
N GLY A 187 -9.66 -10.31 21.08
CA GLY A 187 -11.03 -10.74 20.90
C GLY A 187 -11.87 -9.79 20.03
N ASN A 188 -13.11 -9.56 20.44
CA ASN A 188 -14.00 -8.66 19.70
C ASN A 188 -13.53 -7.21 19.82
N THR A 189 -13.55 -6.46 18.72
CA THR A 189 -13.10 -5.06 18.67
C THR A 189 -13.81 -4.16 19.66
N LYS A 190 -15.09 -4.44 20.01
CA LYS A 190 -15.91 -3.61 20.90
C LYS A 190 -15.37 -3.49 22.33
N ILE A 191 -14.41 -4.32 22.71
CA ILE A 191 -13.74 -4.16 24.02
C ILE A 191 -12.86 -2.89 24.09
N ALA A 192 -12.41 -2.38 22.92
CA ALA A 192 -11.51 -1.23 22.84
C ALA A 192 -11.86 -0.24 21.72
N PHE A 193 -12.76 -0.60 20.79
CA PHE A 193 -13.01 0.17 19.57
C PHE A 193 -14.45 -0.03 19.08
N ASP A 194 -15.28 0.99 19.16
CA ASP A 194 -16.70 0.98 18.76
C ASP A 194 -17.06 2.27 18.01
N GLU A 195 -16.20 2.70 17.10
CA GLU A 195 -16.41 3.91 16.30
C GLU A 195 -17.24 3.63 15.04
N ASP A 196 -18.00 4.64 14.60
CA ASP A 196 -18.61 4.64 13.27
C ASP A 196 -17.55 5.02 12.22
N ILE A 197 -16.82 4.02 11.75
CA ILE A 197 -15.74 4.18 10.74
C ILE A 197 -16.25 4.86 9.48
N LYS A 198 -17.48 4.53 9.05
CA LYS A 198 -18.08 5.16 7.87
C LYS A 198 -18.16 6.68 8.04
N LYS A 199 -18.78 7.14 9.13
CA LYS A 199 -18.91 8.59 9.41
C LYS A 199 -17.56 9.27 9.58
N ARG A 200 -16.61 8.60 10.25
CA ARG A 200 -15.25 9.11 10.42
C ARG A 200 -14.58 9.41 9.07
N PHE A 201 -14.62 8.47 8.15
CA PHE A 201 -14.03 8.66 6.82
C PHE A 201 -14.81 9.66 5.98
N GLU A 202 -16.14 9.68 6.06
CA GLU A 202 -16.97 10.69 5.41
C GLU A 202 -16.62 12.11 5.91
N SER A 203 -16.38 12.28 7.21
CA SER A 203 -15.93 13.57 7.78
C SER A 203 -14.54 13.99 7.32
N CYS A 204 -13.66 13.01 6.99
CA CYS A 204 -12.38 13.27 6.35
C CYS A 204 -12.50 13.55 4.84
N GLY A 205 -13.70 13.51 4.25
CA GLY A 205 -13.91 13.80 2.83
C GLY A 205 -13.80 12.61 1.88
N PHE A 206 -13.92 11.39 2.39
CA PHE A 206 -14.00 10.17 1.59
C PHE A 206 -15.42 9.90 1.09
N ASP A 207 -15.55 9.25 -0.05
CA ASP A 207 -16.74 8.47 -0.36
C ASP A 207 -16.59 7.08 0.29
N THR A 208 -17.71 6.51 0.75
CA THR A 208 -17.71 5.23 1.47
C THR A 208 -18.75 4.27 0.93
N LEU A 209 -18.47 2.96 1.00
CA LEU A 209 -19.41 1.91 0.69
C LEU A 209 -19.17 0.69 1.58
N GLN A 210 -20.21 0.23 2.28
CA GLN A 210 -20.16 -1.04 3.00
C GLN A 210 -20.71 -2.16 2.12
N ILE A 211 -20.03 -3.30 2.12
CA ILE A 211 -20.37 -4.48 1.31
C ILE A 211 -20.25 -5.77 2.14
N ASP A 212 -20.86 -6.84 1.64
CA ASP A 212 -20.48 -8.19 2.02
C ASP A 212 -19.16 -8.55 1.33
N GLY A 213 -18.08 -8.66 2.13
CA GLY A 213 -16.72 -8.98 1.65
C GLY A 213 -16.58 -10.42 1.14
N HIS A 214 -17.64 -11.21 1.15
CA HIS A 214 -17.72 -12.56 0.63
C HIS A 214 -18.65 -12.72 -0.58
N ASN A 215 -19.31 -11.64 -1.00
CA ASN A 215 -20.11 -11.60 -2.21
C ASN A 215 -19.29 -11.02 -3.36
N PHE A 216 -18.89 -11.84 -4.33
CA PHE A 216 -18.09 -11.42 -5.48
C PHE A 216 -18.73 -10.29 -6.29
N ILE A 217 -20.08 -10.26 -6.40
CA ILE A 217 -20.81 -9.21 -7.12
C ILE A 217 -20.74 -7.88 -6.37
N ASP A 218 -20.89 -7.92 -5.04
CA ASP A 218 -20.77 -6.71 -4.21
C ASP A 218 -19.37 -6.12 -4.27
N ILE A 219 -18.33 -7.00 -4.21
CA ILE A 219 -16.93 -6.59 -4.31
C ILE A 219 -16.66 -5.95 -5.68
N GLU A 220 -17.11 -6.59 -6.78
CA GLU A 220 -16.98 -6.09 -8.14
C GLU A 220 -17.62 -4.70 -8.30
N ASN A 221 -18.86 -4.54 -7.83
CA ASN A 221 -19.58 -3.29 -7.89
C ASN A 221 -18.88 -2.18 -7.08
N ALA A 222 -18.35 -2.51 -5.90
CA ALA A 222 -17.64 -1.58 -5.04
C ALA A 222 -16.34 -1.10 -5.69
N LEU A 223 -15.53 -2.00 -6.26
CA LEU A 223 -14.30 -1.67 -6.97
C LEU A 223 -14.58 -0.77 -8.19
N ASN A 224 -15.61 -1.10 -8.97
CA ASN A 224 -16.04 -0.29 -10.11
C ASN A 224 -16.51 1.11 -9.69
N LYS A 225 -17.25 1.23 -8.57
CA LYS A 225 -17.70 2.52 -8.04
C LYS A 225 -16.51 3.33 -7.51
N ALA A 226 -15.62 2.72 -6.77
CA ALA A 226 -14.43 3.37 -6.20
C ALA A 226 -13.52 3.96 -7.29
N LYS A 227 -13.31 3.22 -8.39
CA LYS A 227 -12.49 3.71 -9.52
C LYS A 227 -13.03 4.98 -10.17
N LYS A 228 -14.36 5.22 -10.09
CA LYS A 228 -15.05 6.36 -10.71
C LYS A 228 -15.25 7.54 -9.75
N SER A 229 -14.94 7.37 -8.46
CA SER A 229 -15.10 8.44 -7.47
C SER A 229 -14.19 9.62 -7.79
N SER A 230 -14.67 10.83 -7.48
CA SER A 230 -13.89 12.08 -7.51
C SER A 230 -13.17 12.38 -6.19
N LYS A 231 -13.35 11.51 -5.17
CA LYS A 231 -12.78 11.60 -3.84
C LYS A 231 -11.99 10.33 -3.51
N PRO A 232 -11.14 10.31 -2.48
CA PRO A 232 -10.62 9.06 -1.95
C PRO A 232 -11.79 8.18 -1.51
N PHE A 233 -11.63 6.87 -1.61
CA PHE A 233 -12.73 5.93 -1.41
C PHE A 233 -12.39 4.88 -0.34
N LEU A 234 -13.34 4.64 0.57
CA LEU A 234 -13.27 3.55 1.54
C LEU A 234 -14.32 2.49 1.22
N ILE A 235 -13.85 1.27 0.96
CA ILE A 235 -14.69 0.07 0.89
C ILE A 235 -14.63 -0.62 2.26
N ILE A 236 -15.75 -0.66 2.97
CA ILE A 236 -15.89 -1.38 4.24
C ILE A 236 -16.38 -2.80 3.90
N ALA A 237 -15.44 -3.74 3.82
CA ALA A 237 -15.74 -5.12 3.52
C ALA A 237 -16.04 -5.88 4.82
N LYS A 238 -17.30 -6.24 5.05
CA LYS A 238 -17.68 -7.11 6.15
C LYS A 238 -17.24 -8.53 5.83
N THR A 239 -16.26 -9.03 6.58
CA THR A 239 -15.68 -10.37 6.40
C THR A 239 -15.80 -11.21 7.65
N LYS A 240 -15.40 -12.46 7.54
CA LYS A 240 -15.19 -13.37 8.67
C LYS A 240 -13.73 -13.80 8.73
N ILE A 241 -13.09 -13.55 9.86
CA ILE A 241 -11.74 -14.03 10.09
C ILE A 241 -11.69 -15.55 9.93
N ALA A 242 -10.64 -16.08 9.33
CA ALA A 242 -10.46 -17.52 9.06
C ALA A 242 -11.66 -18.18 8.35
N LYS A 243 -12.28 -17.51 7.38
CA LYS A 243 -13.40 -18.06 6.62
C LYS A 243 -13.05 -19.42 6.00
N GLY A 244 -13.87 -20.42 6.31
CA GLY A 244 -13.70 -21.80 5.87
C GLY A 244 -12.85 -22.67 6.80
N ALA A 245 -12.34 -22.14 7.91
CA ALA A 245 -11.53 -22.88 8.89
C ALA A 245 -12.38 -23.64 9.95
N LEU A 246 -13.55 -24.11 9.56
CA LEU A 246 -14.46 -24.89 10.41
C LEU A 246 -14.79 -24.15 11.73
N ASP A 247 -14.52 -24.78 12.87
CA ASP A 247 -14.83 -24.23 14.21
C ASP A 247 -13.95 -23.03 14.58
N LEU A 248 -12.89 -22.75 13.82
CA LEU A 248 -12.04 -21.57 14.00
C LEU A 248 -12.51 -20.36 13.18
N GLU A 249 -13.50 -20.53 12.29
CA GLU A 249 -14.11 -19.43 11.54
C GLU A 249 -14.77 -18.44 12.51
N GLY A 250 -14.41 -17.15 12.40
CA GLY A 250 -14.91 -16.08 13.27
C GLY A 250 -14.28 -16.04 14.66
N SER A 251 -13.31 -16.90 14.96
CA SER A 251 -12.65 -16.96 16.27
C SER A 251 -11.37 -16.15 16.31
N HIS A 252 -11.14 -15.39 17.39
CA HIS A 252 -9.88 -14.69 17.64
C HIS A 252 -8.68 -15.64 17.74
N LYS A 253 -8.90 -16.92 18.08
CA LYS A 253 -7.84 -17.94 18.13
C LYS A 253 -7.15 -18.17 16.78
N SER A 254 -7.83 -17.86 15.68
CA SER A 254 -7.28 -17.95 14.33
C SER A 254 -6.52 -16.70 13.88
N HIS A 255 -6.48 -15.65 14.70
CA HIS A 255 -5.85 -14.38 14.31
C HIS A 255 -4.35 -14.56 14.06
N GLY A 256 -3.60 -15.03 15.06
CA GLY A 256 -2.13 -15.05 15.04
C GLY A 256 -1.50 -16.40 15.36
N ALA A 257 -2.21 -17.51 15.14
CA ALA A 257 -1.70 -18.85 15.36
C ALA A 257 -2.09 -19.80 14.21
N PRO A 258 -1.26 -20.84 13.91
CA PRO A 258 -1.63 -21.87 12.95
C PRO A 258 -2.98 -22.52 13.29
N LEU A 259 -3.72 -22.96 12.28
CA LEU A 259 -5.02 -23.59 12.46
C LEU A 259 -4.94 -24.99 13.06
N GLY A 260 -3.77 -25.62 12.96
CA GLY A 260 -3.53 -27.02 13.23
C GLY A 260 -3.78 -27.89 12.00
N LYS A 261 -2.89 -28.88 11.79
CA LYS A 261 -2.87 -29.75 10.59
C LYS A 261 -4.22 -30.42 10.31
N GLU A 262 -4.87 -30.92 11.34
CA GLU A 262 -6.15 -31.64 11.20
C GLU A 262 -7.26 -30.68 10.73
N THR A 263 -7.37 -29.48 11.33
CA THR A 263 -8.36 -28.47 10.97
C THR A 263 -8.14 -28.00 9.54
N LEU A 264 -6.88 -27.70 9.17
CA LEU A 264 -6.54 -27.25 7.83
C LEU A 264 -6.83 -28.32 6.78
N GLN A 265 -6.48 -29.60 7.07
CA GLN A 265 -6.76 -30.71 6.17
C GLN A 265 -8.27 -30.86 5.92
N LYS A 266 -9.08 -30.88 6.98
CA LYS A 266 -10.56 -30.99 6.88
C LYS A 266 -11.16 -29.80 6.12
N ALA A 267 -10.63 -28.57 6.34
CA ALA A 267 -11.07 -27.38 5.62
C ALA A 267 -10.78 -27.48 4.12
N LYS A 268 -9.60 -27.95 3.75
CA LYS A 268 -9.22 -28.22 2.36
C LYS A 268 -10.12 -29.27 1.70
N GLU A 269 -10.31 -30.41 2.35
CA GLU A 269 -11.17 -31.49 1.84
C GLU A 269 -12.59 -30.99 1.56
N LYS A 270 -13.18 -30.24 2.50
CA LYS A 270 -14.51 -29.64 2.33
C LYS A 270 -14.56 -28.70 1.12
N ALA A 271 -13.46 -28.04 0.80
CA ALA A 271 -13.32 -27.12 -0.34
C ALA A 271 -12.85 -27.81 -1.64
N GLY A 272 -12.65 -29.14 -1.61
CA GLY A 272 -12.19 -29.92 -2.78
C GLY A 272 -10.68 -29.81 -3.07
N PHE A 273 -9.88 -29.44 -2.07
CA PHE A 273 -8.41 -29.39 -2.12
C PHE A 273 -7.87 -30.55 -1.30
N ASN A 274 -6.99 -31.38 -1.88
CA ASN A 274 -6.53 -32.64 -1.27
C ASN A 274 -5.01 -32.69 -1.02
N ARG A 275 -4.28 -31.60 -1.27
CA ARG A 275 -2.84 -31.51 -1.03
C ARG A 275 -2.42 -30.10 -0.64
N ASP A 276 -1.26 -29.99 0.01
CA ASP A 276 -0.66 -28.72 0.37
C ASP A 276 -0.10 -27.99 -0.86
N PHE A 277 -0.09 -26.66 -0.80
CA PHE A 277 0.40 -25.79 -1.87
C PHE A 277 -0.18 -26.12 -3.24
N CYS A 278 -1.47 -26.46 -3.27
CA CYS A 278 -2.19 -26.86 -4.47
C CYS A 278 -2.65 -25.65 -5.27
N ILE A 279 -2.22 -25.57 -6.55
CA ILE A 279 -2.68 -24.56 -7.50
C ILE A 279 -3.36 -25.31 -8.67
N PRO A 280 -4.70 -25.24 -8.77
CA PRO A 280 -5.41 -25.82 -9.92
C PRO A 280 -5.02 -25.13 -11.23
N GLN A 281 -4.99 -25.90 -12.33
CA GLN A 281 -4.55 -25.38 -13.63
C GLN A 281 -5.43 -24.24 -14.16
N ASP A 282 -6.74 -24.32 -13.96
CA ASP A 282 -7.68 -23.26 -14.36
C ASP A 282 -7.47 -21.94 -13.57
N VAL A 283 -7.08 -22.04 -12.30
CA VAL A 283 -6.70 -20.89 -11.49
C VAL A 283 -5.39 -20.26 -12.01
N LYS A 284 -4.39 -21.08 -12.31
CA LYS A 284 -3.14 -20.60 -12.89
C LYS A 284 -3.39 -19.81 -14.18
N LEU A 285 -4.18 -20.36 -15.10
CA LEU A 285 -4.55 -19.70 -16.36
C LEU A 285 -5.31 -18.36 -16.11
N ALA A 286 -6.18 -18.31 -15.09
CA ALA A 286 -6.89 -17.07 -14.76
C ALA A 286 -5.95 -15.95 -14.31
N PHE A 287 -4.95 -16.26 -13.49
CA PHE A 287 -3.94 -15.27 -13.08
C PHE A 287 -2.98 -14.91 -14.24
N GLU A 288 -2.63 -15.84 -15.11
CA GLU A 288 -1.85 -15.57 -16.32
C GLU A 288 -2.55 -14.55 -17.22
N SER A 289 -3.87 -14.64 -17.38
CA SER A 289 -4.66 -13.65 -18.13
C SER A 289 -4.58 -12.24 -17.52
N CYS A 290 -4.52 -12.12 -16.19
CA CYS A 290 -4.30 -10.83 -15.53
C CYS A 290 -2.91 -10.25 -15.86
N ILE A 291 -1.88 -11.10 -15.94
CA ILE A 291 -0.51 -10.70 -16.31
C ILE A 291 -0.47 -10.20 -17.76
N GLU A 292 -1.11 -10.90 -18.68
CA GLU A 292 -1.20 -10.49 -20.09
C GLU A 292 -1.88 -9.12 -20.24
N THR A 293 -2.93 -8.87 -19.46
CA THR A 293 -3.59 -7.57 -19.41
C THR A 293 -2.63 -6.47 -18.97
N GLY A 294 -1.83 -6.71 -17.93
CA GLY A 294 -0.81 -5.77 -17.47
C GLY A 294 0.27 -5.48 -18.49
N ASP A 295 0.74 -6.51 -19.22
CA ASP A 295 1.73 -6.35 -20.29
C ASP A 295 1.18 -5.53 -21.47
N MET A 296 -0.08 -5.74 -21.83
CA MET A 296 -0.77 -4.93 -22.84
C MET A 296 -0.84 -3.45 -22.42
N HIS A 297 -1.25 -3.17 -21.17
CA HIS A 297 -1.30 -1.81 -20.66
C HIS A 297 0.08 -1.14 -20.63
N TYR A 298 1.12 -1.88 -20.27
CA TYR A 298 2.49 -1.38 -20.28
C TYR A 298 2.94 -0.98 -21.70
N LYS A 299 2.68 -1.83 -22.71
CA LYS A 299 3.01 -1.53 -24.11
C LYS A 299 2.29 -0.28 -24.63
N ILE A 300 1.00 -0.14 -24.32
CA ILE A 300 0.21 1.07 -24.64
C ILE A 300 0.83 2.30 -23.96
N TRP A 301 1.24 2.17 -22.71
CA TRP A 301 1.87 3.26 -21.96
C TRP A 301 3.21 3.68 -22.58
N LEU A 302 4.03 2.74 -23.03
CA LEU A 302 5.29 3.04 -23.72
C LEU A 302 5.06 3.85 -25.01
N ASP A 303 4.08 3.47 -25.83
CA ASP A 303 3.72 4.23 -27.03
C ASP A 303 3.26 5.66 -26.68
N LYS A 304 2.47 5.82 -25.61
CA LYS A 304 2.09 7.15 -25.13
C LYS A 304 3.29 7.96 -24.65
N LEU A 305 4.24 7.34 -23.94
CA LEU A 305 5.45 8.01 -23.45
C LEU A 305 6.30 8.53 -24.62
N GLU A 306 6.53 7.73 -25.66
CA GLU A 306 7.28 8.12 -26.84
C GLU A 306 6.63 9.33 -27.57
N LYS A 307 5.29 9.36 -27.62
CA LYS A 307 4.53 10.43 -28.29
C LYS A 307 4.35 11.69 -27.44
N SER A 308 4.59 11.62 -26.13
CA SER A 308 4.23 12.69 -25.17
C SER A 308 5.22 13.85 -25.12
N GLY A 309 6.46 13.67 -25.61
CA GLY A 309 7.56 14.60 -25.37
C GLY A 309 8.05 14.67 -23.91
N LYS A 310 7.58 13.75 -23.03
CA LYS A 310 7.91 13.71 -21.59
C LYS A 310 9.01 12.72 -21.23
N LYS A 311 9.52 11.94 -22.19
CA LYS A 311 10.53 10.92 -21.96
C LYS A 311 11.78 11.48 -21.30
N ALA A 312 12.35 12.58 -21.82
CA ALA A 312 13.53 13.21 -21.23
C ALA A 312 13.31 13.70 -19.79
N LEU A 313 12.12 14.22 -19.48
CA LEU A 313 11.77 14.59 -18.11
C LEU A 313 11.67 13.36 -17.20
N LEU A 314 11.05 12.28 -17.67
CA LEU A 314 10.95 11.03 -16.89
C LEU A 314 12.35 10.45 -16.65
N ASP A 315 13.22 10.43 -17.65
CA ASP A 315 14.60 9.94 -17.53
C ASP A 315 15.40 10.79 -16.51
N GLU A 316 15.23 12.11 -16.50
CA GLU A 316 15.83 13.01 -15.51
C GLU A 316 15.31 12.74 -14.08
N LEU A 317 14.01 12.48 -13.93
CA LEU A 317 13.40 12.16 -12.64
C LEU A 317 13.86 10.78 -12.10
N LEU A 318 14.06 9.81 -12.98
CA LEU A 318 14.55 8.48 -12.63
C LEU A 318 16.06 8.46 -12.32
N ASN A 319 16.82 9.36 -12.94
CA ASN A 319 18.28 9.43 -12.83
C ASN A 319 18.72 10.87 -12.49
N PRO A 320 18.43 11.35 -11.28
CA PRO A 320 18.76 12.71 -10.87
C PRO A 320 20.28 12.94 -10.86
N ASN A 321 20.72 14.08 -11.44
CA ASN A 321 22.13 14.46 -11.45
C ASN A 321 22.49 15.30 -10.21
N PHE A 322 22.97 14.67 -9.17
CA PHE A 322 23.36 15.33 -7.92
C PHE A 322 24.59 16.25 -8.09
N ASP A 323 25.46 15.98 -9.06
CA ASP A 323 26.64 16.81 -9.32
C ASP A 323 26.27 18.20 -9.92
N SER A 324 25.03 18.35 -10.38
CA SER A 324 24.52 19.65 -10.87
C SER A 324 24.21 20.64 -9.75
N ILE A 325 24.18 20.20 -8.49
CA ILE A 325 23.78 21.05 -7.36
C ILE A 325 24.87 22.06 -7.04
N LYS A 326 24.53 23.33 -7.13
CA LYS A 326 25.41 24.44 -6.74
C LYS A 326 25.14 24.80 -5.28
N TYR A 327 25.87 24.16 -4.36
CA TYR A 327 25.72 24.41 -2.94
C TYR A 327 26.17 25.83 -2.56
N PRO A 328 25.45 26.52 -1.65
CA PRO A 328 25.89 27.80 -1.12
C PRO A 328 27.14 27.67 -0.27
N THR A 329 27.95 28.71 -0.24
CA THR A 329 29.10 28.86 0.66
C THR A 329 28.75 29.82 1.77
N PHE A 330 29.13 29.48 3.00
CA PHE A 330 28.85 30.31 4.18
C PHE A 330 30.14 30.95 4.70
N SER A 331 30.23 32.25 4.64
CA SER A 331 31.41 33.05 5.08
C SER A 331 31.25 33.63 6.49
N LYS A 332 30.08 33.46 7.09
CA LYS A 332 29.75 33.97 8.44
C LYS A 332 29.02 32.89 9.22
N ASP A 333 29.11 32.96 10.54
CA ASP A 333 28.33 32.11 11.43
C ASP A 333 26.85 32.32 11.15
N THR A 334 26.16 31.20 10.95
CA THR A 334 24.71 31.17 10.69
C THR A 334 24.07 29.98 11.45
N SER A 335 22.82 30.11 11.80
CA SER A 335 22.11 28.99 12.41
C SER A 335 21.90 27.87 11.40
N THR A 336 21.95 26.63 11.86
CA THR A 336 21.81 25.41 11.02
C THR A 336 20.49 25.41 10.23
N ARG A 337 19.41 25.93 10.79
CA ARG A 337 18.12 26.08 10.08
C ARG A 337 18.17 27.04 8.89
N VAL A 338 18.98 28.12 8.99
CA VAL A 338 19.16 29.09 7.89
C VAL A 338 20.00 28.46 6.78
N SER A 339 21.16 27.88 7.14
CA SER A 339 22.01 27.21 6.15
C SER A 339 21.29 26.03 5.48
N ASN A 340 20.52 25.24 6.26
CA ASN A 340 19.69 24.18 5.68
C ASN A 340 18.67 24.72 4.68
N GLY A 341 17.96 25.79 5.00
CA GLY A 341 16.99 26.40 4.09
C GLY A 341 17.61 26.87 2.77
N GLU A 342 18.83 27.44 2.81
CA GLU A 342 19.56 27.82 1.61
C GLU A 342 20.00 26.60 0.78
N ILE A 343 20.43 25.51 1.45
CA ILE A 343 20.80 24.24 0.80
C ILE A 343 19.56 23.59 0.15
N LEU A 344 18.42 23.51 0.85
CA LEU A 344 17.18 22.97 0.28
C LEU A 344 16.76 23.71 -0.99
N ASN A 345 16.86 25.05 -0.98
CA ASN A 345 16.56 25.86 -2.16
C ASN A 345 17.57 25.62 -3.30
N ALA A 346 18.86 25.44 -3.01
CA ALA A 346 19.87 25.09 -4.02
C ALA A 346 19.58 23.72 -4.67
N ILE A 347 19.20 22.73 -3.86
CA ILE A 347 18.81 21.39 -4.34
C ILE A 347 17.56 21.50 -5.24
N SER A 348 16.52 22.20 -4.78
CA SER A 348 15.27 22.36 -5.53
C SER A 348 15.46 23.08 -6.87
N ASN A 349 16.39 24.02 -6.96
CA ASN A 349 16.74 24.68 -8.22
C ASN A 349 17.45 23.76 -9.22
N SER A 350 18.06 22.67 -8.74
CA SER A 350 18.86 21.75 -9.55
C SER A 350 18.10 20.45 -9.87
N LEU A 351 17.24 19.96 -8.98
CA LEU A 351 16.59 18.66 -9.08
C LEU A 351 15.05 18.79 -9.16
N LYS A 352 14.47 18.43 -10.30
CA LYS A 352 13.02 18.54 -10.56
C LYS A 352 12.15 17.61 -9.72
N GLY A 353 12.72 16.52 -9.23
CA GLY A 353 12.03 15.55 -8.36
C GLY A 353 12.08 15.92 -6.87
N PHE A 354 12.74 17.03 -6.49
CA PHE A 354 12.90 17.43 -5.09
C PHE A 354 11.60 18.05 -4.56
N ILE A 355 11.05 17.51 -3.48
CA ILE A 355 9.74 17.88 -2.91
C ILE A 355 9.71 17.63 -1.42
N GLY A 356 9.06 18.48 -0.64
CA GLY A 356 8.92 18.23 0.79
C GLY A 356 8.34 19.41 1.55
N GLY A 357 8.43 19.33 2.88
CA GLY A 357 7.90 20.36 3.76
C GLY A 357 8.08 20.03 5.22
N SER A 358 7.23 20.60 6.09
CA SER A 358 7.30 20.36 7.52
C SER A 358 5.93 20.18 8.16
N ALA A 359 5.96 19.69 9.41
CA ALA A 359 4.77 19.58 10.26
C ALA A 359 4.46 20.96 10.87
N ASP A 360 3.86 21.84 10.06
CA ASP A 360 3.43 23.22 10.43
C ASP A 360 4.55 24.15 10.93
N LEU A 361 5.82 23.84 10.64
CA LEU A 361 6.98 24.55 11.18
C LEU A 361 7.85 25.24 10.10
N ALA A 362 7.39 25.27 8.85
CA ALA A 362 8.17 25.79 7.72
C ALA A 362 8.78 27.19 7.96
N PRO A 363 8.09 28.18 8.56
CA PRO A 363 8.69 29.50 8.86
C PRO A 363 9.80 29.43 9.90
N SER A 364 9.70 28.51 10.87
CA SER A 364 10.65 28.39 11.98
C SER A 364 11.90 27.57 11.64
N ASN A 365 11.75 26.49 10.85
CA ASN A 365 12.87 25.65 10.43
C ASN A 365 13.38 25.95 8.99
N ASN A 366 12.86 27.00 8.36
CA ASN A 366 13.26 27.48 7.04
C ASN A 366 13.20 26.43 5.92
N THR A 367 12.14 25.62 5.91
CA THR A 367 11.98 24.51 4.94
C THR A 367 11.13 24.88 3.73
N ASN A 368 10.70 26.12 3.62
CA ASN A 368 9.94 26.59 2.46
C ASN A 368 10.84 26.76 1.23
N ILE A 369 10.48 26.10 0.14
CA ILE A 369 11.13 26.26 -1.17
C ILE A 369 10.55 27.48 -1.86
N LYS A 370 11.40 28.48 -2.07
CA LYS A 370 11.01 29.79 -2.62
C LYS A 370 10.58 29.66 -4.08
N ASN A 371 9.57 30.43 -4.48
CA ASN A 371 9.07 30.53 -5.85
C ASN A 371 8.58 29.23 -6.50
N SER A 372 8.33 28.18 -5.74
CA SER A 372 7.91 26.89 -6.27
C SER A 372 6.42 26.56 -6.06
N GLY A 373 5.73 27.34 -5.21
CA GLY A 373 4.31 27.12 -4.88
C GLY A 373 4.05 25.89 -3.98
N ASP A 374 2.77 25.71 -3.65
CA ASP A 374 2.32 24.69 -2.73
C ASP A 374 1.77 23.47 -3.48
N PHE A 375 1.88 22.28 -2.85
CA PHE A 375 1.28 21.05 -3.36
C PHE A 375 -0.26 21.24 -3.54
N PRO A 376 -0.87 20.76 -4.65
CA PRO A 376 -0.26 19.85 -5.64
C PRO A 376 0.44 20.51 -6.82
N SER A 377 0.36 21.83 -6.99
CA SER A 377 0.95 22.52 -8.15
C SER A 377 2.43 22.90 -7.97
N GLY A 378 2.92 22.88 -6.73
CA GLY A 378 4.30 23.13 -6.36
C GLY A 378 4.89 22.07 -5.45
N VAL A 379 6.12 22.30 -4.96
CA VAL A 379 6.89 21.32 -4.21
C VAL A 379 6.77 21.46 -2.69
N ASN A 380 6.13 22.51 -2.18
CA ASN A 380 5.95 22.68 -0.74
C ASN A 380 4.79 21.81 -0.25
N LEU A 381 5.11 20.76 0.53
CA LEU A 381 4.14 19.93 1.20
C LEU A 381 3.78 20.52 2.57
N HIS A 382 2.48 20.68 2.83
CA HIS A 382 1.98 21.13 4.12
C HIS A 382 1.35 19.94 4.86
N PHE A 383 2.12 19.33 5.77
CA PHE A 383 1.62 18.17 6.52
C PHE A 383 0.66 18.57 7.65
N GLY A 384 0.70 19.84 8.10
CA GLY A 384 0.06 20.26 9.32
C GLY A 384 0.73 19.63 10.55
N ILE A 385 0.10 19.66 11.71
CA ILE A 385 0.63 19.07 12.95
C ILE A 385 0.37 17.54 12.88
N ARG A 386 1.18 16.82 12.08
CA ARG A 386 1.04 15.39 11.76
C ARG A 386 2.41 14.75 11.48
N GLU A 387 3.28 14.75 12.48
CA GLU A 387 4.66 14.29 12.34
C GLU A 387 4.74 12.82 11.92
N HIS A 388 3.88 11.96 12.48
CA HIS A 388 3.91 10.53 12.20
C HIS A 388 3.50 10.22 10.75
N ALA A 389 2.39 10.79 10.28
CA ALA A 389 1.99 10.65 8.87
C ALA A 389 2.98 11.32 7.93
N MET A 390 3.60 12.45 8.31
CA MET A 390 4.65 13.11 7.54
C MET A 390 5.79 12.15 7.22
N GLY A 391 6.29 11.42 8.22
CA GLY A 391 7.36 10.41 8.03
C GLY A 391 6.94 9.34 7.02
N ALA A 392 5.79 8.71 7.22
CA ALA A 392 5.30 7.65 6.33
C ALA A 392 5.01 8.16 4.90
N ILE A 393 4.41 9.34 4.75
CA ILE A 393 4.16 9.96 3.44
C ILE A 393 5.48 10.25 2.73
N THR A 394 6.50 10.74 3.45
CA THR A 394 7.84 10.98 2.90
C THR A 394 8.48 9.69 2.40
N ASN A 395 8.39 8.59 3.16
CA ASN A 395 8.86 7.27 2.72
C ASN A 395 8.18 6.84 1.42
N ALA A 396 6.86 7.04 1.32
CA ALA A 396 6.11 6.67 0.13
C ALA A 396 6.51 7.49 -1.11
N PHE A 397 6.79 8.80 -0.97
CA PHE A 397 7.34 9.60 -2.05
C PHE A 397 8.69 9.06 -2.53
N SER A 398 9.57 8.65 -1.60
CA SER A 398 10.85 8.02 -1.94
C SER A 398 10.63 6.69 -2.68
N ALA A 399 9.80 5.79 -2.13
CA ALA A 399 9.50 4.50 -2.71
C ALA A 399 8.72 4.58 -4.04
N TYR A 400 8.07 5.71 -4.32
CA TYR A 400 7.43 5.97 -5.61
C TYR A 400 8.43 5.92 -6.76
N GLY A 401 9.68 6.32 -6.53
CA GLY A 401 10.82 6.05 -7.40
C GLY A 401 11.24 7.16 -8.36
N ILE A 402 10.57 8.33 -8.35
CA ILE A 402 10.94 9.50 -9.17
C ILE A 402 11.07 10.79 -8.35
N PHE A 403 10.92 10.69 -7.03
CA PHE A 403 11.02 11.85 -6.15
C PHE A 403 12.16 11.70 -5.15
N ILE A 404 12.69 12.85 -4.75
CA ILE A 404 13.66 12.99 -3.67
C ILE A 404 12.97 13.83 -2.60
N PRO A 405 12.28 13.18 -1.65
CA PRO A 405 11.52 13.90 -0.65
C PRO A 405 12.38 14.36 0.52
N PHE A 406 11.94 15.41 1.19
CA PHE A 406 12.42 15.79 2.52
C PHE A 406 11.25 16.13 3.42
N CYS A 407 11.45 15.98 4.72
CA CYS A 407 10.53 16.48 5.72
C CYS A 407 11.29 17.04 6.92
N ALA A 408 10.61 17.87 7.71
CA ALA A 408 11.22 18.53 8.84
C ALA A 408 10.21 18.77 9.98
N THR A 409 10.73 18.69 11.18
CA THR A 409 10.06 19.12 12.42
C THR A 409 11.13 19.62 13.41
N PHE A 410 10.74 20.09 14.59
CA PHE A 410 11.69 20.35 15.65
C PHE A 410 12.17 19.04 16.27
N PHE A 411 13.43 19.01 16.72
CA PHE A 411 14.02 17.83 17.36
C PHE A 411 13.21 17.34 18.56
N ALA A 412 12.57 18.27 19.31
CA ALA A 412 11.67 17.93 20.42
C ALA A 412 10.45 17.07 19.98
N PHE A 413 10.12 17.00 18.69
CA PHE A 413 9.01 16.24 18.14
C PHE A 413 9.48 15.05 17.29
N SER A 414 10.80 14.75 17.29
CA SER A 414 11.36 13.68 16.47
C SER A 414 10.82 12.30 16.83
N ASP A 415 10.48 12.05 18.09
CA ASP A 415 9.90 10.79 18.54
C ASP A 415 8.57 10.47 17.86
N ALA A 416 7.73 11.50 17.63
CA ALA A 416 6.47 11.33 16.91
C ALA A 416 6.65 10.96 15.43
N SER A 417 7.79 11.33 14.82
CA SER A 417 8.12 11.01 13.42
C SER A 417 8.85 9.70 13.26
N PHE A 418 9.56 9.23 14.30
CA PHE A 418 10.55 8.13 14.21
C PHE A 418 9.94 6.86 13.60
N PHE A 419 8.78 6.45 14.07
CA PHE A 419 8.10 5.28 13.55
C PHE A 419 7.53 5.45 12.13
N GLY A 420 7.41 6.68 11.65
CA GLY A 420 7.01 6.96 10.26
C GLY A 420 8.10 6.65 9.24
N PHE A 421 9.36 6.47 9.68
CA PHE A 421 10.52 6.20 8.82
C PHE A 421 10.93 4.72 8.75
N ILE A 422 10.14 3.81 9.30
CA ILE A 422 10.43 2.36 9.32
C ILE A 422 9.94 1.65 8.06
#